data_b47b661f94c51baf209917bd9b177332
#
_entry.id   b47b661f94c51baf209917bd9b177332
#
_cell.length_a   1.000
_cell.length_b   1.000
_cell.length_c   1.000
_cell.angle_alpha   90.00
_cell.angle_beta   90.00
_cell.angle_gamma   90.00
#
_symmetry.space_group_name_H-M   'P 1'
#
loop_
_entity.id
_entity.type
_entity.pdbx_description
1 polymer ?
#
loop_
_entity_poly.entity_id
_entity_poly.type
_entity_poly.pdbx_seq_one_letter_code
_entity_poly.pdbx_strand_id
1 'polypeptide(L)'
;MKKLLTLAAVGSSALTLLAVWAMGWASLPTQIKLENAKVRVSEMIYAPGTPRERSIRAHDQVIVFLDDCRYERLDSQTKEKTIRERKSGDVIWHDKGEDAPQLTNLGAKPYRTVVIELK
;
A
#
# COMPACT_ATOMS: atom_id res chain seq x y z
N MET A 1 24.77 -1.66 36.65
CA MET A 1 24.30 -0.38 36.12
C MET A 1 24.32 -0.32 34.61
N LYS A 2 25.45 -0.61 33.97
CA LYS A 2 25.53 -0.64 32.49
C LYS A 2 24.54 -1.60 31.83
N LYS A 3 24.31 -2.76 32.43
CA LYS A 3 23.34 -3.75 31.91
C LYS A 3 21.91 -3.24 31.96
N LEU A 4 21.53 -2.50 32.99
CA LEU A 4 20.20 -1.91 33.11
C LEU A 4 19.95 -0.85 32.05
N LEU A 5 20.94 -0.01 31.76
CA LEU A 5 20.84 1.02 30.73
C LEU A 5 20.69 0.40 29.35
N THR A 6 21.43 -0.69 29.08
CA THR A 6 21.32 -1.41 27.81
C THR A 6 19.93 -2.02 27.62
N LEU A 7 19.38 -2.63 28.66
CA LEU A 7 18.04 -3.21 28.63
C LEU A 7 16.96 -2.14 28.40
N ALA A 8 17.09 -0.97 29.03
CA ALA A 8 16.17 0.12 28.85
C ALA A 8 16.19 0.63 27.40
N ALA A 9 17.36 0.76 26.79
CA ALA A 9 17.49 1.18 25.39
C ALA A 9 16.84 0.18 24.45
N VAL A 10 17.04 -1.12 24.65
CA VAL A 10 16.43 -2.18 23.85
C VAL A 10 14.92 -2.14 24.01
N GLY A 11 14.43 -1.98 25.24
CA GLY A 11 12.99 -1.88 25.51
C GLY A 11 12.34 -0.70 24.80
N SER A 12 12.98 0.46 24.79
CA SER A 12 12.49 1.64 24.08
C SER A 12 12.42 1.43 22.58
N SER A 13 13.41 0.82 21.98
CA SER A 13 13.42 0.49 20.56
C SER A 13 12.30 -0.48 20.19
N ALA A 14 12.08 -1.51 20.99
CA ALA A 14 11.00 -2.47 20.76
C ALA A 14 9.62 -1.81 20.84
N LEU A 15 9.42 -0.93 21.81
CA LEU A 15 8.16 -0.20 21.96
C LEU A 15 7.91 0.72 20.75
N THR A 16 8.92 1.39 20.26
CA THR A 16 8.82 2.24 19.08
C THR A 16 8.40 1.44 17.86
N LEU A 17 9.00 0.26 17.65
CA LEU A 17 8.64 -0.63 16.55
C LEU A 17 7.20 -1.10 16.64
N LEU A 18 6.73 -1.47 17.82
CA LEU A 18 5.34 -1.88 18.04
C LEU A 18 4.37 -0.74 17.74
N ALA A 19 4.69 0.49 18.14
CA ALA A 19 3.87 1.66 17.86
C ALA A 19 3.76 1.91 16.34
N VAL A 20 4.86 1.79 15.61
CA VAL A 20 4.88 1.93 14.14
C VAL A 20 4.00 0.86 13.50
N TRP A 21 4.08 -0.39 13.95
CA TRP A 21 3.23 -1.47 13.47
C TRP A 21 1.74 -1.19 13.73
N ALA A 22 1.40 -0.79 14.94
CA ALA A 22 0.02 -0.48 15.29
C ALA A 22 -0.56 0.65 14.44
N MET A 23 0.23 1.63 14.06
CA MET A 23 -0.18 2.71 13.18
C MET A 23 -0.16 2.31 11.70
N GLY A 24 0.71 1.38 11.31
CA GLY A 24 0.94 0.98 9.91
C GLY A 24 -0.16 0.12 9.32
N TRP A 25 -0.99 -0.54 10.12
CA TRP A 25 -2.10 -1.35 9.58
C TRP A 25 -3.31 -0.50 9.18
N ALA A 26 -3.38 0.77 9.56
CA ALA A 26 -4.42 1.70 9.10
C ALA A 26 -4.17 2.14 7.64
N SER A 27 -2.94 2.03 7.13
CA SER A 27 -2.59 2.36 5.77
C SER A 27 -1.43 1.49 5.29
N LEU A 28 -1.39 1.24 3.98
CA LEU A 28 -0.31 0.46 3.39
C LEU A 28 0.98 1.29 3.31
N PRO A 29 2.16 0.66 3.51
CA PRO A 29 3.43 1.34 3.32
C PRO A 29 3.53 1.94 1.93
N THR A 30 3.85 3.23 1.86
CA THR A 30 3.99 3.97 0.62
C THR A 30 5.27 4.80 0.68
N GLN A 31 6.06 4.75 -0.38
CA GLN A 31 7.28 5.54 -0.49
C GLN A 31 7.23 6.41 -1.74
N ILE A 32 7.37 7.72 -1.57
CA ILE A 32 7.47 8.65 -2.68
C ILE A 32 8.86 8.53 -3.29
N LYS A 33 8.93 8.20 -4.59
CA LYS A 33 10.18 8.04 -5.33
C LYS A 33 10.57 9.29 -6.09
N LEU A 34 9.58 10.03 -6.57
CA LEU A 34 9.79 11.26 -7.34
C LEU A 34 8.55 12.11 -7.19
N GLU A 35 8.74 13.40 -6.97
CA GLU A 35 7.62 14.34 -6.96
C GLU A 35 8.07 15.68 -7.50
N ASN A 36 7.27 16.25 -8.41
CA ASN A 36 7.44 17.59 -8.94
C ASN A 36 6.07 18.21 -9.24
N ALA A 37 6.04 19.32 -9.93
CA ALA A 37 4.79 20.01 -10.26
C ALA A 37 3.87 19.22 -11.20
N LYS A 38 4.40 18.24 -11.92
CA LYS A 38 3.66 17.47 -12.95
C LYS A 38 3.26 16.09 -12.51
N VAL A 39 4.07 15.42 -11.70
CA VAL A 39 3.85 14.01 -11.32
C VAL A 39 4.23 13.76 -9.87
N ARG A 40 3.58 12.74 -9.32
CA ARG A 40 4.04 12.07 -8.09
C ARG A 40 4.17 10.59 -8.40
N VAL A 41 5.37 10.06 -8.23
CA VAL A 41 5.65 8.63 -8.40
C VAL A 41 5.88 8.01 -7.02
N SER A 42 5.07 7.05 -6.66
CA SER A 42 5.20 6.36 -5.37
C SER A 42 5.17 4.85 -5.56
N GLU A 43 5.87 4.15 -4.68
CA GLU A 43 5.82 2.70 -4.58
C GLU A 43 4.95 2.32 -3.38
N MET A 44 3.99 1.43 -3.61
CA MET A 44 3.09 0.94 -2.58
C MET A 44 3.31 -0.56 -2.40
N ILE A 45 3.37 -1.00 -1.14
CA ILE A 45 3.57 -2.40 -0.78
C ILE A 45 2.26 -2.93 -0.19
N TYR A 46 1.75 -4.02 -0.76
CA TYR A 46 0.52 -4.69 -0.30
C TYR A 46 0.90 -5.93 0.48
N ALA A 47 0.87 -5.84 1.80
CA ALA A 47 1.12 -6.99 2.67
C ALA A 47 -0.04 -7.99 2.60
N PRO A 48 0.22 -9.30 2.72
CA PRO A 48 -0.84 -10.30 2.74
C PRO A 48 -1.91 -10.01 3.80
N GLY A 49 -3.17 -10.08 3.41
CA GLY A 49 -4.31 -9.92 4.31
C GLY A 49 -4.55 -8.51 4.85
N THR A 50 -3.71 -7.55 4.53
CA THR A 50 -3.86 -6.15 4.99
C THR A 50 -4.63 -5.36 3.94
N PRO A 51 -5.85 -4.89 4.22
CA PRO A 51 -6.63 -4.18 3.22
C PRO A 51 -6.11 -2.77 2.96
N ARG A 52 -6.12 -2.37 1.70
CA ARG A 52 -6.00 -0.97 1.32
C ARG A 52 -7.37 -0.34 1.42
N GLU A 53 -7.49 0.70 2.23
CA GLU A 53 -8.76 1.39 2.42
C GLU A 53 -9.26 2.05 1.13
N ARG A 54 -10.59 2.16 1.04
CA ARG A 54 -11.25 2.86 -0.06
C ARG A 54 -10.88 4.33 -0.06
N SER A 55 -10.69 4.89 -1.25
CA SER A 55 -10.48 6.33 -1.44
C SER A 55 -11.03 6.78 -2.79
N ILE A 56 -11.05 8.10 -3.02
CA ILE A 56 -11.34 8.68 -4.33
C ILE A 56 -10.01 9.17 -4.91
N ARG A 57 -9.76 8.87 -6.17
CA ARG A 57 -8.51 9.23 -6.84
C ARG A 57 -8.45 10.73 -7.07
N ALA A 58 -7.42 11.37 -6.54
CA ALA A 58 -7.23 12.81 -6.64
C ALA A 58 -6.71 13.25 -8.01
N HIS A 59 -6.08 12.34 -8.76
CA HIS A 59 -5.44 12.60 -10.06
C HIS A 59 -5.65 11.43 -11.01
N ASP A 60 -5.44 11.67 -12.30
CA ASP A 60 -5.26 10.59 -13.26
C ASP A 60 -4.04 9.78 -12.84
N GLN A 61 -4.10 8.47 -12.98
CA GLN A 61 -3.06 7.57 -12.49
C GLN A 61 -2.71 6.49 -13.47
N VAL A 62 -1.41 6.21 -13.56
CA VAL A 62 -0.88 4.99 -14.18
C VAL A 62 -0.35 4.12 -13.04
N ILE A 63 -0.77 2.87 -13.01
CA ILE A 63 -0.31 1.90 -12.01
C ILE A 63 0.45 0.79 -12.73
N VAL A 64 1.69 0.57 -12.30
CA VAL A 64 2.55 -0.50 -12.81
C VAL A 64 2.71 -1.55 -11.72
N PHE A 65 2.38 -2.79 -12.03
CA PHE A 65 2.59 -3.92 -11.12
C PHE A 65 4.02 -4.41 -11.26
N LEU A 66 4.76 -4.42 -10.16
CA LEU A 66 6.15 -4.89 -10.16
C LEU A 66 6.24 -6.41 -9.93
N ASP A 67 5.25 -6.98 -9.28
CA ASP A 67 5.21 -8.40 -8.94
C ASP A 67 3.92 -9.03 -9.45
N ASP A 68 3.96 -10.33 -9.71
CA ASP A 68 2.75 -11.12 -9.92
C ASP A 68 1.92 -11.08 -8.65
N CYS A 69 0.61 -10.96 -8.78
CA CYS A 69 -0.25 -10.86 -7.60
C CYS A 69 -1.67 -11.34 -7.87
N ARG A 70 -2.35 -11.62 -6.77
CA ARG A 70 -3.76 -11.95 -6.72
C ARG A 70 -4.39 -11.20 -5.56
N TYR A 71 -5.44 -10.44 -5.84
CA TYR A 71 -6.08 -9.63 -4.79
C TYR A 71 -7.60 -9.69 -4.91
N GLU A 72 -8.25 -9.46 -3.76
CA GLU A 72 -9.69 -9.32 -3.67
C GLU A 72 -10.03 -7.83 -3.74
N ARG A 73 -10.99 -7.51 -4.58
CA ARG A 73 -11.52 -6.16 -4.75
C ARG A 73 -12.93 -6.13 -4.17
N LEU A 74 -13.17 -5.25 -3.21
CA LEU A 74 -14.48 -5.06 -2.61
C LEU A 74 -15.15 -3.84 -3.24
N ASP A 75 -16.22 -4.06 -4.00
CA ASP A 75 -16.97 -2.95 -4.60
C ASP A 75 -17.54 -2.05 -3.52
N SER A 76 -17.32 -0.73 -3.66
CA SER A 76 -17.69 0.25 -2.64
C SER A 76 -19.19 0.44 -2.49
N GLN A 77 -19.95 0.21 -3.55
CA GLN A 77 -21.41 0.39 -3.56
C GLN A 77 -22.15 -0.91 -3.32
N THR A 78 -21.85 -1.95 -4.10
CA THR A 78 -22.58 -3.22 -4.06
C THR A 78 -22.06 -4.16 -2.98
N LYS A 79 -20.84 -3.94 -2.50
CA LYS A 79 -20.14 -4.83 -1.57
C LYS A 79 -19.81 -6.21 -2.15
N GLU A 80 -19.93 -6.35 -3.46
CA GLU A 80 -19.48 -7.55 -4.16
C GLU A 80 -17.97 -7.69 -4.09
N LYS A 81 -17.51 -8.91 -3.89
CA LYS A 81 -16.08 -9.26 -3.88
C LYS A 81 -15.73 -9.90 -5.20
N THR A 82 -14.70 -9.39 -5.86
CA THR A 82 -14.15 -9.98 -7.08
C THR A 82 -12.66 -10.23 -6.90
N ILE A 83 -12.14 -11.27 -7.55
CA ILE A 83 -10.73 -11.61 -7.51
C ILE A 83 -10.09 -11.17 -8.81
N ARG A 84 -8.96 -10.49 -8.70
CA ARG A 84 -8.14 -10.03 -9.82
C ARG A 84 -6.76 -10.63 -9.73
N GLU A 85 -6.20 -10.93 -10.89
CA GLU A 85 -4.82 -11.35 -11.02
C GLU A 85 -4.08 -10.39 -11.93
N ARG A 86 -2.83 -10.07 -11.57
CA ARG A 86 -1.94 -9.23 -12.37
C ARG A 86 -0.58 -9.89 -12.47
N LYS A 87 0.10 -9.60 -13.55
CA LYS A 87 1.46 -10.07 -13.80
C LYS A 87 2.44 -8.91 -13.65
N SER A 88 3.67 -9.24 -13.25
CA SER A 88 4.76 -8.27 -13.25
C SER A 88 4.86 -7.59 -14.61
N GLY A 89 4.87 -6.25 -14.60
CA GLY A 89 4.89 -5.46 -15.82
C GLY A 89 3.51 -5.05 -16.35
N ASP A 90 2.42 -5.53 -15.77
CA ASP A 90 1.08 -5.07 -16.12
C ASP A 90 0.93 -3.59 -15.79
N VAL A 91 0.27 -2.85 -16.68
CA VAL A 91 0.03 -1.41 -16.54
C VAL A 91 -1.46 -1.15 -16.69
N ILE A 92 -2.03 -0.41 -15.75
CA ILE A 92 -3.43 -0.01 -15.79
C ILE A 92 -3.58 1.50 -15.63
N TRP A 93 -4.67 2.03 -16.15
CA TRP A 93 -5.03 3.44 -16.08
C TRP A 93 -6.26 3.64 -15.20
N HIS A 94 -6.27 4.72 -14.43
CA HIS A 94 -7.44 5.19 -13.72
C HIS A 94 -7.60 6.69 -13.86
N ASP A 95 -8.82 7.14 -14.08
CA ASP A 95 -9.13 8.56 -14.20
C ASP A 95 -9.26 9.23 -12.84
N LYS A 96 -8.95 10.52 -12.81
CA LYS A 96 -9.25 11.38 -11.68
C LYS A 96 -10.75 11.28 -11.32
N GLY A 97 -11.04 11.17 -10.04
CA GLY A 97 -12.40 11.08 -9.53
C GLY A 97 -12.95 9.66 -9.46
N GLU A 98 -12.27 8.67 -10.05
CA GLU A 98 -12.68 7.28 -9.93
C GLU A 98 -12.57 6.78 -8.48
N ASP A 99 -13.46 5.88 -8.15
CA ASP A 99 -13.39 5.15 -6.89
C ASP A 99 -12.19 4.21 -6.87
N ALA A 100 -11.44 4.25 -5.80
CA ALA A 100 -10.38 3.28 -5.51
C ALA A 100 -10.91 2.35 -4.42
N PRO A 101 -11.45 1.19 -4.78
CA PRO A 101 -12.08 0.31 -3.80
C PRO A 101 -11.08 -0.33 -2.87
N GLN A 102 -11.58 -0.91 -1.79
CA GLN A 102 -10.75 -1.68 -0.89
C GLN A 102 -10.16 -2.89 -1.62
N LEU A 103 -8.86 -3.09 -1.48
CA LEU A 103 -8.14 -4.25 -2.03
C LEU A 103 -7.45 -5.00 -0.92
N THR A 104 -7.44 -6.32 -1.02
CA THR A 104 -6.76 -7.20 -0.05
C THR A 104 -5.90 -8.19 -0.81
N ASN A 105 -4.61 -8.24 -0.50
CA ASN A 105 -3.69 -9.20 -1.08
C ASN A 105 -4.06 -10.62 -0.60
N LEU A 106 -4.37 -11.52 -1.52
CA LEU A 106 -4.71 -12.90 -1.25
C LEU A 106 -3.51 -13.85 -1.34
N GLY A 107 -2.37 -13.36 -1.76
CA GLY A 107 -1.15 -14.14 -1.85
C GLY A 107 -0.46 -14.32 -0.50
N ALA A 108 0.54 -15.19 -0.47
CA ALA A 108 1.34 -15.45 0.73
C ALA A 108 2.49 -14.45 0.90
N LYS A 109 2.78 -13.67 -0.13
CA LYS A 109 3.90 -12.71 -0.17
C LYS A 109 3.39 -11.30 -0.43
N PRO A 110 4.09 -10.27 0.04
CA PRO A 110 3.78 -8.90 -0.37
C PRO A 110 3.96 -8.74 -1.88
N TYR A 111 3.18 -7.84 -2.47
CA TYR A 111 3.43 -7.39 -3.84
C TYR A 111 3.53 -5.87 -3.88
N ARG A 112 4.22 -5.36 -4.89
CA ARG A 112 4.50 -3.93 -5.03
C ARG A 112 3.88 -3.39 -6.30
N THR A 113 3.46 -2.14 -6.21
CA THR A 113 3.05 -1.36 -7.38
C THR A 113 3.80 -0.04 -7.39
N VAL A 114 3.96 0.52 -8.59
CA VAL A 114 4.36 1.92 -8.75
C VAL A 114 3.14 2.68 -9.23
N VAL A 115 2.78 3.73 -8.51
CA VAL A 115 1.67 4.60 -8.84
C VAL A 115 2.22 5.92 -9.35
N ILE A 116 1.86 6.28 -10.57
CA ILE A 116 2.24 7.56 -11.20
C ILE A 116 1.00 8.43 -11.25
N GLU A 117 0.94 9.44 -10.40
CA GLU A 117 -0.15 10.41 -10.38
C GLU A 117 0.22 11.59 -11.29
N LEU A 118 -0.66 11.93 -12.22
CA LEU A 118 -0.50 13.04 -13.14
C LEU A 118 -1.22 14.27 -12.59
N LYS A 119 -0.48 15.23 -12.14
CA LYS A 119 -1.02 16.45 -11.52
C LYS A 119 -1.58 17.46 -12.51
#